data_a76ef0ac41b89db6540bd2fbcacacd18
#
_entry.id   a76ef0ac41b89db6540bd2fbcacacd18
#
_cell.length_a   1.000
_cell.length_b   1.000
_cell.length_c   1.000
_cell.angle_alpha   90.00
_cell.angle_beta   90.00
_cell.angle_gamma   90.00
#
_symmetry.space_group_name_H-M   'P 1'
#
loop_
_entity.id
_entity.type
_entity.pdbx_description
1 polymer ?
#
loop_
_entity_poly.entity_id
_entity_poly.type
_entity_poly.pdbx_seq_one_letter_code
_entity_poly.pdbx_strand_id
1 'polypeptide(L)'
;FLPNAETGEGLSNLDYAYIAAELGKNPLASETLNCSAPDTGNMEVLERVGTPEQKEKWLKPLLNGEIRSCYGMTEPAVASSDAKNISTSARLVGNEWVINGEKYYISGAGDSRCKIMICMVKTNPDAEPFRQQSQILIPLDTPGLEIVQPMTVFGQDEAPNCLLYTS
;
A
#
# COMPACT_ATOMS: atom_id res chain seq x y z
N PHE A 1 -2.68 -2.81 16.02
CA PHE A 1 -2.75 -4.25 15.71
C PHE A 1 -1.38 -4.89 15.44
N LEU A 2 -0.33 -4.15 15.20
CA LEU A 2 0.97 -4.73 14.86
C LEU A 2 1.42 -5.77 15.89
N PRO A 3 2.01 -6.91 15.48
CA PRO A 3 2.41 -7.99 16.38
C PRO A 3 3.62 -7.63 17.25
N ASN A 4 4.31 -6.53 16.95
CA ASN A 4 5.42 -6.04 17.76
C ASN A 4 4.90 -5.25 18.96
N ALA A 5 5.37 -5.56 20.17
CA ALA A 5 4.97 -4.88 21.39
C ALA A 5 5.45 -3.41 21.49
N GLU A 6 6.45 -3.00 20.71
CA GLU A 6 6.92 -1.62 20.68
C GLU A 6 6.02 -0.68 19.84
N THR A 7 5.38 -1.21 18.81
CA THR A 7 4.56 -0.46 17.86
C THR A 7 3.10 -0.89 17.85
N GLY A 8 2.79 -1.98 18.50
CA GLY A 8 1.45 -2.56 18.63
C GLY A 8 1.26 -3.21 19.99
N GLU A 9 0.21 -4.01 20.13
CA GLU A 9 -0.16 -4.65 21.40
C GLU A 9 0.54 -6.00 21.63
N GLY A 10 1.36 -6.48 20.69
CA GLY A 10 2.08 -7.74 20.81
C GLY A 10 1.17 -8.98 20.88
N LEU A 11 -0.03 -8.90 20.34
CA LEU A 11 -1.01 -9.99 20.38
C LEU A 11 -0.60 -11.13 19.46
N SER A 12 -0.87 -12.36 19.90
CA SER A 12 -0.79 -13.51 19.00
C SER A 12 -1.88 -13.45 17.93
N ASN A 13 -1.67 -14.11 16.78
CA ASN A 13 -2.69 -14.22 15.74
C ASN A 13 -3.99 -14.85 16.26
N LEU A 14 -3.90 -15.76 17.25
CA LEU A 14 -5.07 -16.38 17.85
C LEU A 14 -5.87 -15.37 18.69
N ASP A 15 -5.19 -14.58 19.52
CA ASP A 15 -5.85 -13.55 20.33
C ASP A 15 -6.53 -12.51 19.42
N TYR A 16 -5.82 -12.09 18.38
CA TYR A 16 -6.37 -11.14 17.40
C TYR A 16 -7.56 -11.72 16.63
N ALA A 17 -7.60 -13.02 16.35
CA ALA A 17 -8.72 -13.64 15.64
C ALA A 17 -10.06 -13.44 16.36
N TYR A 18 -10.07 -13.53 17.70
CA TYR A 18 -11.28 -13.25 18.49
C TYR A 18 -11.67 -11.77 18.43
N ILE A 19 -10.70 -10.88 18.51
CA ILE A 19 -10.93 -9.43 18.36
C ILE A 19 -11.48 -9.12 16.97
N ALA A 20 -10.89 -9.67 15.91
CA ALA A 20 -11.32 -9.48 14.54
C ALA A 20 -12.77 -9.98 14.31
N ALA A 21 -13.16 -11.09 14.94
CA ALA A 21 -14.52 -11.58 14.89
C ALA A 21 -15.53 -10.60 15.52
N GLU A 22 -15.16 -9.95 16.62
CA GLU A 22 -16.01 -8.91 17.21
C GLU A 22 -16.04 -7.63 16.35
N LEU A 23 -14.90 -7.19 15.82
CA LEU A 23 -14.83 -6.03 14.93
C LEU A 23 -15.66 -6.21 13.65
N GLY A 24 -15.67 -7.43 13.11
CA GLY A 24 -16.42 -7.76 11.91
C GLY A 24 -17.94 -7.65 12.04
N LYS A 25 -18.48 -7.50 13.24
CA LYS A 25 -19.91 -7.26 13.48
C LYS A 25 -20.37 -5.83 13.14
N ASN A 26 -19.41 -4.90 13.01
CA ASN A 26 -19.69 -3.51 12.65
C ASN A 26 -18.68 -3.02 11.59
N PRO A 27 -19.15 -2.57 10.42
CA PRO A 27 -18.25 -2.12 9.33
C PRO A 27 -17.27 -1.02 9.71
N LEU A 28 -17.60 -0.19 10.71
CA LEU A 28 -16.75 0.92 11.14
C LEU A 28 -15.76 0.53 12.24
N ALA A 29 -15.89 -0.64 12.85
CA ALA A 29 -15.11 -0.99 14.04
C ALA A 29 -13.62 -1.17 13.73
N SER A 30 -13.28 -1.77 12.59
CA SER A 30 -11.87 -1.91 12.15
C SER A 30 -11.21 -0.55 11.90
N GLU A 31 -11.95 0.41 11.37
CA GLU A 31 -11.47 1.78 11.16
C GLU A 31 -11.14 2.47 12.50
N THR A 32 -12.01 2.34 13.51
CA THR A 32 -11.82 2.98 14.82
C THR A 32 -10.59 2.46 15.57
N LEU A 33 -10.19 1.22 15.31
CA LEU A 33 -9.00 0.62 15.92
C LEU A 33 -7.77 0.65 15.00
N ASN A 34 -7.84 1.38 13.89
CA ASN A 34 -6.77 1.46 12.88
C ASN A 34 -6.32 0.07 12.39
N CYS A 35 -7.28 -0.83 12.20
CA CYS A 35 -7.08 -2.23 11.80
C CYS A 35 -7.63 -2.52 10.39
N SER A 36 -7.77 -1.50 9.56
CA SER A 36 -8.28 -1.66 8.19
C SER A 36 -7.14 -1.95 7.20
N ALA A 37 -7.43 -2.81 6.24
CA ALA A 37 -6.57 -2.96 5.07
C ALA A 37 -6.76 -1.73 4.13
N PRO A 38 -5.71 -1.27 3.43
CA PRO A 38 -4.35 -1.83 3.36
C PRO A 38 -3.40 -1.35 4.46
N ASP A 39 -3.81 -0.42 5.32
CA ASP A 39 -2.93 0.26 6.28
C ASP A 39 -2.18 -0.72 7.20
N THR A 40 -2.86 -1.75 7.72
CA THR A 40 -2.21 -2.72 8.60
C THR A 40 -1.03 -3.42 7.94
N GLY A 41 -1.20 -3.90 6.72
CA GLY A 41 -0.11 -4.54 5.96
C GLY A 41 1.01 -3.56 5.61
N ASN A 42 0.66 -2.34 5.24
CA ASN A 42 1.63 -1.29 4.92
C ASN A 42 2.44 -0.86 6.15
N MET A 43 1.80 -0.77 7.32
CA MET A 43 2.49 -0.52 8.59
C MET A 43 3.46 -1.64 8.93
N GLU A 44 3.09 -2.92 8.74
CA GLU A 44 4.00 -4.04 8.95
C GLU A 44 5.22 -4.00 8.02
N VAL A 45 5.03 -3.65 6.75
CA VAL A 45 6.13 -3.51 5.80
C VAL A 45 7.08 -2.41 6.26
N LEU A 46 6.56 -1.23 6.59
CA LEU A 46 7.37 -0.11 7.08
C LEU A 46 8.09 -0.44 8.39
N GLU A 47 7.43 -1.15 9.30
CA GLU A 47 8.04 -1.58 10.55
C GLU A 47 9.23 -2.51 10.33
N ARG A 48 9.06 -3.52 9.46
CA ARG A 48 10.06 -4.57 9.26
C ARG A 48 11.25 -4.11 8.42
N VAL A 49 11.01 -3.32 7.38
CA VAL A 49 12.05 -3.03 6.37
C VAL A 49 12.26 -1.54 6.10
N GLY A 50 11.46 -0.66 6.67
CA GLY A 50 11.62 0.79 6.52
C GLY A 50 12.88 1.32 7.20
N THR A 51 13.53 2.32 6.59
CA THR A 51 14.62 3.07 7.25
C THR A 51 14.08 3.89 8.43
N PRO A 52 14.93 4.34 9.37
CA PRO A 52 14.51 5.21 10.46
C PRO A 52 13.74 6.45 9.96
N GLU A 53 14.21 7.07 8.89
CA GLU A 53 13.59 8.26 8.28
C GLU A 53 12.21 7.92 7.68
N GLN A 54 12.08 6.78 7.02
CA GLN A 54 10.80 6.31 6.48
C GLN A 54 9.80 5.98 7.58
N LYS A 55 10.26 5.39 8.68
CA LYS A 55 9.43 5.09 9.85
C LYS A 55 8.93 6.38 10.51
N GLU A 56 9.79 7.35 10.72
CA GLU A 56 9.38 8.64 11.31
C GLU A 56 8.40 9.38 10.40
N LYS A 57 8.69 9.41 9.09
CA LYS A 57 7.88 10.15 8.11
C LYS A 57 6.53 9.49 7.82
N TRP A 58 6.47 8.15 7.76
CA TRP A 58 5.29 7.44 7.26
C TRP A 58 4.66 6.49 8.27
N LEU A 59 5.46 5.66 8.95
CA LEU A 59 4.90 4.68 9.90
C LEU A 59 4.25 5.36 11.10
N LYS A 60 4.91 6.34 11.68
CA LYS A 60 4.41 7.03 12.87
C LYS A 60 3.07 7.73 12.64
N PRO A 61 2.87 8.54 11.57
CA PRO A 61 1.56 9.11 11.28
C PRO A 61 0.48 8.07 10.93
N LEU A 62 0.87 6.94 10.29
CA LEU A 62 -0.06 5.84 10.04
C LEU A 62 -0.52 5.17 11.34
N LEU A 63 0.40 4.90 12.26
CA LEU A 63 0.07 4.35 13.58
C LEU A 63 -0.87 5.25 14.37
N ASN A 64 -0.68 6.57 14.28
CA ASN A 64 -1.52 7.57 14.93
C ASN A 64 -2.87 7.78 14.22
N GLY A 65 -3.10 7.19 13.05
CA GLY A 65 -4.30 7.41 12.24
C GLY A 65 -4.41 8.81 11.61
N GLU A 66 -3.31 9.56 11.56
CA GLU A 66 -3.24 10.91 11.00
C GLU A 66 -3.30 10.90 9.46
N ILE A 67 -2.76 9.86 8.85
CA ILE A 67 -2.77 9.62 7.42
C ILE A 67 -3.26 8.21 7.12
N ARG A 68 -3.59 7.96 5.85
CA ARG A 68 -3.86 6.64 5.29
C ARG A 68 -2.83 6.29 4.22
N SER A 69 -2.81 5.04 3.84
CA SER A 69 -1.94 4.50 2.80
C SER A 69 -2.72 3.65 1.80
N CYS A 70 -2.07 3.35 0.69
CA CYS A 70 -2.60 2.37 -0.27
C CYS A 70 -1.49 1.45 -0.75
N TYR A 71 -1.88 0.33 -1.39
CA TYR A 71 -0.95 -0.67 -1.91
C TYR A 71 -1.19 -0.89 -3.39
N GLY A 72 -0.24 -0.46 -4.22
CA GLY A 72 -0.31 -0.55 -5.67
C GLY A 72 0.24 -1.88 -6.19
N MET A 73 -0.63 -2.90 -6.29
CA MET A 73 -0.26 -4.22 -6.81
C MET A 73 -0.92 -4.48 -8.17
N THR A 74 -2.24 -4.51 -8.20
CA THR A 74 -3.04 -4.94 -9.34
C THR A 74 -2.84 -4.06 -10.57
N GLU A 75 -2.73 -4.68 -11.74
CA GLU A 75 -2.60 -4.02 -13.03
C GLU A 75 -3.68 -4.53 -13.99
N PRO A 76 -4.28 -3.66 -14.85
CA PRO A 76 -5.39 -4.07 -15.71
C PRO A 76 -4.94 -4.99 -16.86
N ALA A 77 -3.71 -4.83 -17.33
CA ALA A 77 -3.22 -5.51 -18.55
C ALA A 77 -2.63 -6.91 -18.30
N VAL A 78 -2.34 -7.28 -17.04
CA VAL A 78 -1.63 -8.51 -16.70
C VAL A 78 -2.22 -9.19 -15.47
N ALA A 79 -2.00 -10.51 -15.33
CA ALA A 79 -2.40 -11.28 -14.15
C ALA A 79 -1.46 -10.96 -12.96
N SER A 80 -1.58 -9.78 -12.43
CA SER A 80 -0.66 -9.18 -11.44
C SER A 80 -0.83 -9.69 -10.01
N SER A 81 -1.79 -10.59 -9.75
CA SER A 81 -1.84 -11.36 -8.51
C SER A 81 -0.59 -12.24 -8.30
N ASP A 82 0.00 -12.71 -9.40
CA ASP A 82 1.37 -13.22 -9.40
C ASP A 82 2.32 -12.04 -9.65
N ALA A 83 3.09 -11.67 -8.63
CA ALA A 83 4.03 -10.55 -8.69
C ALA A 83 5.05 -10.64 -9.84
N LYS A 84 5.34 -11.85 -10.34
CA LYS A 84 6.23 -12.05 -11.49
C LYS A 84 5.68 -11.43 -12.78
N ASN A 85 4.36 -11.32 -12.88
CA ASN A 85 3.68 -10.77 -14.06
C ASN A 85 3.57 -9.25 -14.05
N ILE A 86 3.96 -8.57 -12.98
CA ILE A 86 3.89 -7.10 -12.89
C ILE A 86 4.66 -6.47 -14.06
N SER A 87 4.02 -5.53 -14.74
CA SER A 87 4.58 -4.78 -15.86
C SER A 87 5.03 -3.36 -15.49
N THR A 88 4.45 -2.77 -14.44
CA THR A 88 4.90 -1.47 -13.92
C THR A 88 6.40 -1.53 -13.64
N SER A 89 7.16 -0.67 -14.30
CA SER A 89 8.62 -0.64 -14.24
C SER A 89 9.13 0.54 -13.42
N ALA A 90 10.30 0.38 -12.81
CA ALA A 90 11.01 1.47 -12.19
C ALA A 90 12.49 1.41 -12.54
N ARG A 91 13.06 2.55 -12.93
CA ARG A 91 14.46 2.69 -13.28
C ARG A 91 15.10 3.80 -12.45
N LEU A 92 16.28 3.55 -11.93
CA LEU A 92 17.06 4.58 -11.25
C LEU A 92 17.79 5.43 -12.32
N VAL A 93 17.49 6.73 -12.35
CA VAL A 93 18.10 7.70 -13.25
C VAL A 93 18.77 8.77 -12.38
N GLY A 94 20.10 8.73 -12.34
CA GLY A 94 20.83 9.56 -11.37
C GLY A 94 20.52 9.10 -9.94
N ASN A 95 19.82 9.94 -9.17
CA ASN A 95 19.41 9.64 -7.79
C ASN A 95 17.89 9.57 -7.62
N GLU A 96 17.16 9.45 -8.74
CA GLU A 96 15.69 9.44 -8.74
C GLU A 96 15.16 8.17 -9.40
N TRP A 97 14.06 7.62 -8.86
CA TRP A 97 13.33 6.54 -9.47
C TRP A 97 12.32 7.08 -10.48
N VAL A 98 12.46 6.68 -11.73
CA VAL A 98 11.46 6.93 -12.78
C VAL A 98 10.58 5.70 -12.88
N ILE A 99 9.29 5.86 -12.55
CA ILE A 99 8.30 4.79 -12.50
C ILE A 99 7.33 4.97 -13.66
N ASN A 100 7.01 3.87 -14.36
CA ASN A 100 6.04 3.89 -15.46
C ASN A 100 5.15 2.65 -15.38
N GLY A 101 3.84 2.86 -15.37
CA GLY A 101 2.85 1.80 -15.32
C GLY A 101 1.49 2.25 -14.84
N GLU A 102 0.57 1.31 -14.79
CA GLU A 102 -0.82 1.53 -14.37
C GLU A 102 -1.18 0.55 -13.27
N LYS A 103 -1.79 1.06 -12.21
CA LYS A 103 -2.34 0.28 -11.11
C LYS A 103 -3.86 0.41 -11.08
N TYR A 104 -4.54 -0.67 -10.69
CA TYR A 104 -5.98 -0.82 -10.85
C TYR A 104 -6.61 -1.42 -9.60
N TYR A 105 -7.80 -0.97 -9.21
CA TYR A 105 -8.47 -1.40 -7.98
C TYR A 105 -7.60 -1.22 -6.73
N ILE A 106 -7.04 -0.02 -6.55
CA ILE A 106 -6.18 0.30 -5.41
C ILE A 106 -7.01 0.87 -4.27
N SER A 107 -7.36 0.02 -3.31
CA SER A 107 -8.14 0.43 -2.13
C SER A 107 -7.47 1.56 -1.38
N GLY A 108 -8.25 2.59 -1.04
CA GLY A 108 -7.80 3.74 -0.27
C GLY A 108 -7.10 4.84 -1.06
N ALA A 109 -6.69 4.63 -2.33
CA ALA A 109 -5.94 5.65 -3.07
C ALA A 109 -6.74 6.95 -3.33
N GLY A 110 -8.08 6.87 -3.36
CA GLY A 110 -8.96 8.04 -3.51
C GLY A 110 -9.32 8.75 -2.21
N ASP A 111 -8.93 8.20 -1.05
CA ASP A 111 -9.16 8.86 0.23
C ASP A 111 -8.26 10.09 0.35
N SER A 112 -8.84 11.24 0.70
CA SER A 112 -8.09 12.50 0.87
C SER A 112 -7.03 12.44 1.97
N ARG A 113 -7.15 11.50 2.89
CA ARG A 113 -6.18 11.22 3.96
C ARG A 113 -5.03 10.33 3.48
N CYS A 114 -5.16 9.64 2.34
CA CYS A 114 -4.10 8.81 1.79
C CYS A 114 -2.93 9.69 1.35
N LYS A 115 -1.74 9.42 1.87
CA LYS A 115 -0.54 10.24 1.60
C LYS A 115 0.61 9.44 1.01
N ILE A 116 0.55 8.11 1.12
CA ILE A 116 1.64 7.23 0.70
C ILE A 116 1.08 5.98 0.02
N MET A 117 1.67 5.60 -1.11
CA MET A 117 1.48 4.33 -1.78
C MET A 117 2.72 3.45 -1.60
N ILE A 118 2.54 2.20 -1.20
CA ILE A 118 3.57 1.17 -1.41
C ILE A 118 3.27 0.53 -2.76
N CYS A 119 4.13 0.78 -3.73
CA CYS A 119 3.93 0.33 -5.10
C CYS A 119 4.86 -0.83 -5.46
N MET A 120 4.25 -1.94 -5.92
CA MET A 120 4.99 -3.06 -6.46
C MET A 120 5.41 -2.77 -7.90
N VAL A 121 6.71 -2.80 -8.16
CA VAL A 121 7.31 -2.44 -9.44
C VAL A 121 8.38 -3.44 -9.86
N LYS A 122 8.68 -3.52 -11.15
CA LYS A 122 9.78 -4.31 -11.68
C LYS A 122 11.02 -3.41 -11.81
N THR A 123 12.04 -3.69 -11.01
CA THR A 123 13.31 -2.93 -10.98
C THR A 123 14.47 -3.64 -11.64
N ASN A 124 14.42 -4.98 -11.72
CA ASN A 124 15.51 -5.77 -12.30
C ASN A 124 14.94 -6.88 -13.21
N PRO A 125 14.54 -6.56 -14.45
CA PRO A 125 13.90 -7.52 -15.36
C PRO A 125 14.80 -8.69 -15.77
N ASP A 126 16.12 -8.55 -15.64
CA ASP A 126 17.10 -9.56 -16.04
C ASP A 126 17.42 -10.56 -14.92
N ALA A 127 16.90 -10.31 -13.71
CA ALA A 127 17.08 -11.23 -12.58
C ALA A 127 16.13 -12.44 -12.66
N GLU A 128 16.37 -13.42 -11.79
CA GLU A 128 15.42 -14.53 -11.61
C GLU A 128 14.01 -14.00 -11.32
N PRO A 129 12.93 -14.64 -11.81
CA PRO A 129 11.57 -14.10 -11.80
C PRO A 129 11.09 -13.58 -10.44
N PHE A 130 11.48 -14.21 -9.33
CA PHE A 130 11.11 -13.81 -7.97
C PHE A 130 12.05 -12.77 -7.34
N ARG A 131 13.04 -12.26 -8.11
CA ARG A 131 13.98 -11.19 -7.71
C ARG A 131 13.88 -9.95 -8.58
N GLN A 132 12.89 -9.90 -9.47
CA GLN A 132 12.72 -8.79 -10.41
C GLN A 132 12.00 -7.61 -9.77
N GLN A 133 11.22 -7.84 -8.71
CA GLN A 133 10.31 -6.88 -8.13
C GLN A 133 10.91 -6.18 -6.90
N SER A 134 10.46 -4.95 -6.71
CA SER A 134 10.72 -4.15 -5.51
C SER A 134 9.44 -3.44 -5.08
N GLN A 135 9.41 -3.02 -3.83
CA GLN A 135 8.39 -2.13 -3.30
C GLN A 135 8.98 -0.72 -3.19
N ILE A 136 8.35 0.25 -3.82
CA ILE A 136 8.76 1.65 -3.75
C ILE A 136 7.69 2.46 -3.01
N LEU A 137 8.13 3.29 -2.09
CA LEU A 137 7.26 4.25 -1.39
C LEU A 137 7.06 5.47 -2.29
N ILE A 138 5.82 5.74 -2.67
CA ILE A 138 5.47 6.87 -3.55
C ILE A 138 4.52 7.79 -2.79
N PRO A 139 4.94 9.02 -2.43
CA PRO A 139 4.02 10.04 -1.95
C PRO A 139 2.93 10.31 -2.99
N LEU A 140 1.65 10.45 -2.58
CA LEU A 140 0.56 10.64 -3.55
C LEU A 140 0.55 12.02 -4.22
N ASP A 141 1.35 12.94 -3.74
CA ASP A 141 1.61 14.25 -4.35
C ASP A 141 2.81 14.27 -5.30
N THR A 142 3.37 13.09 -5.61
CA THR A 142 4.50 12.97 -6.54
C THR A 142 4.09 13.45 -7.93
N PRO A 143 4.86 14.36 -8.55
CA PRO A 143 4.60 14.81 -9.92
C PRO A 143 4.52 13.64 -10.90
N GLY A 144 3.48 13.63 -11.75
CA GLY A 144 3.24 12.55 -12.72
C GLY A 144 2.43 11.38 -12.18
N LEU A 145 2.08 11.35 -10.88
CA LEU A 145 1.10 10.42 -10.37
C LEU A 145 -0.30 11.00 -10.56
N GLU A 146 -1.17 10.26 -11.22
CA GLU A 146 -2.56 10.63 -11.46
C GLU A 146 -3.51 9.57 -10.93
N ILE A 147 -4.53 9.99 -10.17
CA ILE A 147 -5.67 9.16 -9.79
C ILE A 147 -6.78 9.43 -10.79
N VAL A 148 -7.00 8.51 -11.72
CA VAL A 148 -7.89 8.74 -12.87
C VAL A 148 -9.34 8.80 -12.46
N GLN A 149 -9.79 7.82 -11.68
CA GLN A 149 -11.18 7.75 -11.22
C GLN A 149 -11.36 6.74 -10.09
N PRO A 150 -12.33 6.95 -9.20
CA PRO A 150 -12.76 5.91 -8.28
C PRO A 150 -13.47 4.80 -9.06
N MET A 151 -13.25 3.55 -8.63
CA MET A 151 -14.00 2.40 -9.12
C MET A 151 -15.13 2.11 -8.16
N THR A 152 -16.35 2.17 -8.64
CA THR A 152 -17.52 1.81 -7.84
C THR A 152 -17.67 0.30 -7.74
N VAL A 153 -17.70 -0.22 -6.52
CA VAL A 153 -18.03 -1.62 -6.24
C VAL A 153 -19.28 -1.62 -5.35
N PHE A 154 -20.37 -2.22 -5.85
CA PHE A 154 -21.66 -2.24 -5.14
C PHE A 154 -22.17 -0.84 -4.70
N GLY A 155 -21.86 0.21 -5.47
CA GLY A 155 -22.25 1.59 -5.15
C GLY A 155 -21.38 2.28 -4.10
N GLN A 156 -20.22 1.71 -3.78
CA GLN A 156 -19.21 2.30 -2.90
C GLN A 156 -18.01 2.75 -3.73
N ASP A 157 -17.53 3.96 -3.50
CA ASP A 157 -16.39 4.57 -4.22
C ASP A 157 -15.03 4.18 -3.58
N GLU A 158 -14.85 2.90 -3.22
CA GLU A 158 -13.76 2.48 -2.34
C GLU A 158 -12.44 2.14 -3.04
N ALA A 159 -12.44 1.94 -4.35
CA ALA A 159 -11.24 1.47 -5.06
C ALA A 159 -10.96 2.30 -6.31
N PRO A 160 -10.24 3.42 -6.20
CA PRO A 160 -9.88 4.22 -7.37
C PRO A 160 -8.93 3.48 -8.32
N ASN A 161 -9.10 3.73 -9.61
CA ASN A 161 -8.03 3.50 -10.58
C ASN A 161 -6.96 4.56 -10.37
N CYS A 162 -5.77 4.11 -10.05
CA CYS A 162 -4.60 4.98 -10.02
C CYS A 162 -3.78 4.70 -11.27
N LEU A 163 -3.59 5.70 -12.10
CA LEU A 163 -2.61 5.69 -13.17
C LEU A 163 -1.33 6.31 -12.67
N LEU A 164 -0.24 5.56 -12.77
CA LEU A 164 1.10 6.08 -12.57
C LEU A 164 1.68 6.39 -13.95
N TYR A 165 1.53 7.62 -14.40
CA TYR A 165 2.32 8.16 -15.49
C TYR A 165 3.45 8.98 -14.90
N THR A 166 4.68 8.59 -15.20
CA THR A 166 5.83 9.50 -15.09
C THR A 166 6.33 9.75 -16.49
N SER A 167 6.14 10.95 -16.95
CA SER A 167 6.76 11.43 -18.20
C SER A 167 8.25 11.63 -18.02
#